data_6917e95113a8feb5c4016bcd19c91936
#
_entry.id   6917e95113a8feb5c4016bcd19c91936
#
_cell.length_a   1.000
_cell.length_b   1.000
_cell.length_c   1.000
_cell.angle_alpha   90.00
_cell.angle_beta   90.00
_cell.angle_gamma   90.00
#
_symmetry.space_group_name_H-M   'P 1'
#
loop_
_entity.id
_entity.type
_entity.pdbx_description
1 polymer ?
#
loop_
_entity_poly.entity_id
_entity_poly.type
_entity_poly.pdbx_seq_one_letter_code
_entity_poly.pdbx_strand_id
1 'polypeptide(L)'
;GLPCAEVTFRTEAAEESIRIMAEQFPQMLVGAGTVLTTEQVDRAVAAGAKFIVSPGLNPKVVKYCIEKGVPVTPGTANPSDVEQAIELGLEVVKFFPAEAAGGLNMIKSMAAPYTNMKFMPTGGINAKNINSYLAFPKILACGGSWMVKGDLVAAGEFDKITELTKEAVMTMLGFELKHIGINCENEEEAEKTAGTFASLFGFEKKSGNSSVFAGSAVEAMKSPYLGAKGHIAVGTNSVERA
;
A
#
# COMPACT_ATOMS: atom_id res chain seq x y z
N GLY A 1 3.14 -11.40 -5.06
CA GLY A 1 3.14 -10.25 -5.95
C GLY A 1 2.11 -9.20 -5.58
N LEU A 2 1.89 -8.20 -6.43
CA LEU A 2 0.83 -7.21 -6.23
C LEU A 2 -0.53 -7.84 -6.60
N PRO A 3 -1.56 -7.68 -5.75
CA PRO A 3 -2.87 -8.28 -5.98
C PRO A 3 -3.75 -7.47 -6.94
N CYS A 4 -3.33 -6.27 -7.33
CA CYS A 4 -4.08 -5.32 -8.13
C CYS A 4 -3.21 -4.67 -9.20
N ALA A 5 -3.78 -4.46 -10.39
CA ALA A 5 -3.14 -3.73 -11.49
C ALA A 5 -4.14 -2.82 -12.21
N GLU A 6 -3.69 -1.65 -12.63
CA GLU A 6 -4.44 -0.69 -13.44
C GLU A 6 -3.76 -0.59 -14.83
N VAL A 7 -4.47 -0.94 -15.89
CA VAL A 7 -4.03 -0.76 -17.28
C VAL A 7 -4.64 0.53 -17.85
N THR A 8 -3.80 1.46 -18.28
CA THR A 8 -4.29 2.76 -18.77
C THR A 8 -4.76 2.70 -20.23
N PHE A 9 -5.93 3.26 -20.49
CA PHE A 9 -6.53 3.39 -21.84
C PHE A 9 -5.87 4.51 -22.67
N ARG A 10 -4.53 4.44 -22.80
CA ARG A 10 -3.74 5.42 -23.57
C ARG A 10 -3.23 4.88 -24.91
N THR A 11 -3.34 3.58 -25.13
CA THR A 11 -2.90 2.90 -26.35
C THR A 11 -3.95 1.87 -26.80
N GLU A 12 -3.88 1.45 -28.03
CA GLU A 12 -4.77 0.40 -28.58
C GLU A 12 -4.58 -0.96 -27.90
N ALA A 13 -3.42 -1.20 -27.28
CA ALA A 13 -3.13 -2.44 -26.56
C ALA A 13 -3.85 -2.58 -25.21
N ALA A 14 -4.53 -1.54 -24.73
CA ALA A 14 -5.09 -1.53 -23.37
C ALA A 14 -6.13 -2.64 -23.14
N GLU A 15 -7.09 -2.80 -24.05
CA GLU A 15 -8.14 -3.83 -23.94
C GLU A 15 -7.55 -5.24 -23.95
N GLU A 16 -6.68 -5.51 -24.91
CA GLU A 16 -6.04 -6.82 -25.03
C GLU A 16 -5.18 -7.12 -23.80
N SER A 17 -4.48 -6.13 -23.26
CA SER A 17 -3.70 -6.29 -22.03
C SER A 17 -4.60 -6.64 -20.84
N ILE A 18 -5.74 -5.96 -20.69
CA ILE A 18 -6.72 -6.25 -19.61
C ILE A 18 -7.26 -7.66 -19.78
N ARG A 19 -7.65 -8.05 -21.02
CA ARG A 19 -8.19 -9.37 -21.30
C ARG A 19 -7.21 -10.48 -20.94
N ILE A 20 -5.97 -10.38 -21.39
CA ILE A 20 -4.91 -11.34 -21.09
C ILE A 20 -4.67 -11.45 -19.59
N MET A 21 -4.57 -10.31 -18.89
CA MET A 21 -4.36 -10.29 -17.44
C MET A 21 -5.53 -10.91 -16.68
N ALA A 22 -6.76 -10.58 -17.05
CA ALA A 22 -7.96 -11.11 -16.40
C ALA A 22 -8.11 -12.62 -16.60
N GLU A 23 -7.75 -13.13 -17.79
CA GLU A 23 -7.80 -14.56 -18.11
C GLU A 23 -6.66 -15.35 -17.45
N GLN A 24 -5.43 -14.85 -17.50
CA GLN A 24 -4.26 -15.58 -16.99
C GLN A 24 -4.06 -15.45 -15.48
N PHE A 25 -4.55 -14.37 -14.88
CA PHE A 25 -4.42 -14.09 -13.45
C PHE A 25 -5.78 -13.79 -12.80
N PRO A 26 -6.72 -14.76 -12.75
CA PRO A 26 -8.09 -14.55 -12.29
C PRO A 26 -8.18 -14.08 -10.82
N GLN A 27 -7.14 -14.30 -10.02
CA GLN A 27 -7.03 -13.82 -8.65
C GLN A 27 -6.57 -12.35 -8.55
N MET A 28 -6.08 -11.77 -9.66
CA MET A 28 -5.64 -10.36 -9.68
C MET A 28 -6.84 -9.44 -9.93
N LEU A 29 -6.94 -8.39 -9.14
CA LEU A 29 -7.90 -7.31 -9.39
C LEU A 29 -7.37 -6.40 -10.51
N VAL A 30 -7.83 -6.64 -11.72
CA VAL A 30 -7.43 -5.85 -12.90
C VAL A 30 -8.44 -4.73 -13.13
N GLY A 31 -7.98 -3.51 -13.28
CA GLY A 31 -8.79 -2.34 -13.61
C GLY A 31 -8.29 -1.57 -14.82
N ALA A 32 -9.14 -0.66 -15.30
CA ALA A 32 -8.82 0.24 -16.40
C ALA A 32 -8.64 1.67 -15.91
N GLY A 33 -7.50 2.28 -16.25
CA GLY A 33 -7.19 3.68 -15.95
C GLY A 33 -7.27 4.58 -17.16
N THR A 34 -7.30 5.89 -16.91
CA THR A 34 -7.44 6.90 -17.97
C THR A 34 -8.70 6.70 -18.82
N VAL A 35 -9.77 6.23 -18.18
CA VAL A 35 -11.08 6.06 -18.82
C VAL A 35 -11.81 7.40 -18.80
N LEU A 36 -12.13 7.95 -19.97
CA LEU A 36 -12.64 9.32 -20.14
C LEU A 36 -14.07 9.37 -20.67
N THR A 37 -14.56 8.27 -21.25
CA THR A 37 -15.88 8.20 -21.88
C THR A 37 -16.66 6.95 -21.44
N THR A 38 -17.97 6.97 -21.60
CA THR A 38 -18.85 5.82 -21.33
C THR A 38 -18.56 4.63 -22.23
N GLU A 39 -18.18 4.88 -23.48
CA GLU A 39 -17.78 3.86 -24.45
C GLU A 39 -16.50 3.14 -24.00
N GLN A 40 -15.54 3.89 -23.44
CA GLN A 40 -14.33 3.29 -22.85
C GLN A 40 -14.67 2.46 -21.60
N VAL A 41 -15.67 2.85 -20.80
CA VAL A 41 -16.15 2.01 -19.67
C VAL A 41 -16.64 0.67 -20.20
N ASP A 42 -17.51 0.67 -21.22
CA ASP A 42 -18.05 -0.57 -21.80
C ASP A 42 -16.94 -1.47 -22.36
N ARG A 43 -16.00 -0.91 -23.09
CA ARG A 43 -14.84 -1.63 -23.64
C ARG A 43 -13.97 -2.22 -22.54
N ALA A 44 -13.69 -1.45 -21.49
CA ALA A 44 -12.89 -1.90 -20.37
C ALA A 44 -13.56 -3.08 -19.61
N VAL A 45 -14.85 -2.96 -19.34
CA VAL A 45 -15.63 -4.00 -18.66
C VAL A 45 -15.72 -5.27 -19.52
N ALA A 46 -15.98 -5.13 -20.82
CA ALA A 46 -16.00 -6.24 -21.77
C ALA A 46 -14.64 -6.97 -21.85
N ALA A 47 -13.53 -6.26 -21.72
CA ALA A 47 -12.19 -6.82 -21.63
C ALA A 47 -11.89 -7.52 -20.28
N GLY A 48 -12.74 -7.36 -19.25
CA GLY A 48 -12.59 -7.99 -17.95
C GLY A 48 -12.15 -7.08 -16.82
N ALA A 49 -12.10 -5.75 -17.03
CA ALA A 49 -11.80 -4.80 -15.96
C ALA A 49 -12.85 -4.86 -14.85
N LYS A 50 -12.39 -4.88 -13.61
CA LYS A 50 -13.23 -4.97 -12.41
C LYS A 50 -13.46 -3.61 -11.73
N PHE A 51 -12.70 -2.59 -12.09
CA PHE A 51 -12.85 -1.22 -11.62
C PHE A 51 -12.36 -0.22 -12.66
N ILE A 52 -12.83 1.00 -12.55
CA ILE A 52 -12.49 2.11 -13.46
C ILE A 52 -11.78 3.21 -12.67
N VAL A 53 -10.76 3.80 -13.29
CA VAL A 53 -10.04 4.96 -12.79
C VAL A 53 -9.95 6.03 -13.87
N SER A 54 -10.16 7.28 -13.50
CA SER A 54 -10.01 8.42 -14.43
C SER A 54 -9.05 9.48 -13.85
N PRO A 55 -8.41 10.29 -14.69
CA PRO A 55 -7.51 11.35 -14.24
C PRO A 55 -8.23 12.53 -13.60
N GLY A 56 -9.50 12.74 -13.91
CA GLY A 56 -10.36 13.77 -13.37
C GLY A 56 -11.76 13.24 -13.08
N LEU A 57 -12.60 14.05 -12.44
CA LEU A 57 -13.96 13.72 -12.13
C LEU A 57 -14.90 14.19 -13.24
N ASN A 58 -15.37 13.25 -14.06
CA ASN A 58 -16.43 13.49 -15.03
C ASN A 58 -17.74 12.86 -14.52
N PRO A 59 -18.73 13.66 -14.10
CA PRO A 59 -19.98 13.15 -13.52
C PRO A 59 -20.73 12.18 -14.43
N LYS A 60 -20.67 12.37 -15.74
CA LYS A 60 -21.31 11.47 -16.71
C LYS A 60 -20.70 10.08 -16.67
N VAL A 61 -19.37 9.99 -16.66
CA VAL A 61 -18.65 8.71 -16.58
C VAL A 61 -18.88 8.04 -15.21
N VAL A 62 -18.80 8.82 -14.13
CA VAL A 62 -19.02 8.30 -12.76
C VAL A 62 -20.43 7.73 -12.62
N LYS A 63 -21.47 8.48 -13.00
CA LYS A 63 -22.87 7.99 -12.95
C LYS A 63 -23.04 6.73 -13.77
N TYR A 64 -22.46 6.69 -14.96
CA TYR A 64 -22.53 5.52 -15.82
C TYR A 64 -21.91 4.27 -15.20
N CYS A 65 -20.73 4.42 -14.55
CA CYS A 65 -20.11 3.32 -13.82
C CYS A 65 -20.99 2.83 -12.65
N ILE A 66 -21.60 3.76 -11.90
CA ILE A 66 -22.51 3.43 -10.80
C ILE A 66 -23.74 2.67 -11.31
N GLU A 67 -24.36 3.14 -12.39
CA GLU A 67 -25.52 2.46 -13.04
C GLU A 67 -25.18 1.05 -13.53
N LYS A 68 -23.95 0.86 -14.00
CA LYS A 68 -23.42 -0.46 -14.40
C LYS A 68 -22.99 -1.34 -13.23
N GLY A 69 -22.96 -0.83 -12.00
CA GLY A 69 -22.45 -1.55 -10.83
C GLY A 69 -20.93 -1.77 -10.86
N VAL A 70 -20.18 -0.91 -11.58
CA VAL A 70 -18.71 -1.00 -11.70
C VAL A 70 -18.07 0.02 -10.76
N PRO A 71 -17.21 -0.40 -9.83
CA PRO A 71 -16.48 0.52 -8.96
C PRO A 71 -15.69 1.55 -9.77
N VAL A 72 -15.76 2.83 -9.37
CA VAL A 72 -15.05 3.92 -10.04
C VAL A 72 -14.31 4.80 -9.05
N THR A 73 -13.07 5.16 -9.36
CA THR A 73 -12.24 6.06 -8.54
C THR A 73 -11.78 7.23 -9.42
N PRO A 74 -12.58 8.32 -9.49
CA PRO A 74 -12.25 9.48 -10.32
C PRO A 74 -11.16 10.33 -9.68
N GLY A 75 -10.38 11.03 -10.51
CA GLY A 75 -9.34 11.96 -10.09
C GLY A 75 -9.93 13.24 -9.51
N THR A 76 -9.34 13.69 -8.42
CA THR A 76 -9.64 14.96 -7.72
C THR A 76 -8.33 15.67 -7.39
N ALA A 77 -8.34 17.00 -7.32
CA ALA A 77 -7.17 17.77 -6.94
C ALA A 77 -7.50 18.95 -5.99
N ASN A 78 -8.78 19.18 -5.72
CA ASN A 78 -9.25 20.29 -4.89
C ASN A 78 -10.55 19.92 -4.14
N PRO A 79 -11.00 20.76 -3.17
CA PRO A 79 -12.22 20.52 -2.40
C PRO A 79 -13.48 20.37 -3.24
N SER A 80 -13.67 21.19 -4.27
CA SER A 80 -14.87 21.12 -5.12
C SER A 80 -15.02 19.79 -5.85
N ASP A 81 -13.91 19.18 -6.29
CA ASP A 81 -13.93 17.85 -6.89
C ASP A 81 -14.36 16.80 -5.85
N VAL A 82 -13.88 16.90 -4.61
CA VAL A 82 -14.24 15.99 -3.52
C VAL A 82 -15.73 16.12 -3.16
N GLU A 83 -16.25 17.34 -3.07
CA GLU A 83 -17.69 17.58 -2.81
C GLU A 83 -18.56 16.99 -3.93
N GLN A 84 -18.15 17.15 -5.18
CA GLN A 84 -18.85 16.53 -6.31
C GLN A 84 -18.79 14.99 -6.25
N ALA A 85 -17.68 14.40 -5.80
CA ALA A 85 -17.58 12.96 -5.59
C ALA A 85 -18.52 12.49 -4.46
N ILE A 86 -18.62 13.24 -3.36
CA ILE A 86 -19.54 12.96 -2.26
C ILE A 86 -21.00 13.04 -2.72
N GLU A 87 -21.36 14.08 -3.50
CA GLU A 87 -22.71 14.20 -4.08
C GLU A 87 -23.09 13.00 -4.96
N LEU A 88 -22.09 12.43 -5.65
CA LEU A 88 -22.24 11.22 -6.45
C LEU A 88 -22.25 9.90 -5.63
N GLY A 89 -22.13 9.99 -4.31
CA GLY A 89 -22.14 8.84 -3.42
C GLY A 89 -20.83 8.08 -3.33
N LEU A 90 -19.71 8.69 -3.74
CA LEU A 90 -18.40 8.05 -3.67
C LEU A 90 -17.73 8.24 -2.30
N GLU A 91 -17.09 7.19 -1.82
CA GLU A 91 -16.31 7.20 -0.58
C GLU A 91 -14.79 7.18 -0.83
N VAL A 92 -14.38 6.92 -2.07
CA VAL A 92 -12.98 6.84 -2.48
C VAL A 92 -12.75 7.67 -3.73
N VAL A 93 -11.72 8.50 -3.72
CA VAL A 93 -11.28 9.28 -4.88
C VAL A 93 -9.80 9.09 -5.16
N LYS A 94 -9.41 9.17 -6.41
CA LYS A 94 -8.00 9.31 -6.79
C LYS A 94 -7.57 10.75 -6.53
N PHE A 95 -6.41 10.93 -5.93
CA PHE A 95 -5.76 12.26 -5.86
C PHE A 95 -4.66 12.32 -6.92
N PHE A 96 -4.84 13.19 -7.90
CA PHE A 96 -3.98 13.23 -9.10
C PHE A 96 -3.84 14.65 -9.67
N PRO A 97 -2.64 15.05 -10.10
CA PRO A 97 -1.33 14.37 -9.95
C PRO A 97 -0.74 14.59 -8.54
N ALA A 98 -0.54 13.53 -7.77
CA ALA A 98 -0.36 13.61 -6.31
C ALA A 98 0.80 14.52 -5.87
N GLU A 99 2.04 14.22 -6.26
CA GLU A 99 3.20 15.02 -5.83
C GLU A 99 3.15 16.45 -6.38
N ALA A 100 2.75 16.63 -7.64
CA ALA A 100 2.65 17.95 -8.25
C ALA A 100 1.53 18.82 -7.66
N ALA A 101 0.49 18.20 -7.11
CA ALA A 101 -0.65 18.90 -6.49
C ALA A 101 -0.49 19.12 -4.97
N GLY A 102 0.73 18.95 -4.42
CA GLY A 102 1.03 19.23 -3.02
C GLY A 102 1.18 17.98 -2.13
N GLY A 103 1.11 16.78 -2.72
CA GLY A 103 1.47 15.52 -2.08
C GLY A 103 0.61 15.17 -0.87
N LEU A 104 1.23 14.47 0.07
CA LEU A 104 0.57 14.03 1.30
C LEU A 104 0.05 15.20 2.16
N ASN A 105 0.73 16.35 2.13
CA ASN A 105 0.30 17.51 2.90
C ASN A 105 -1.03 18.07 2.40
N MET A 106 -1.22 18.14 1.07
CA MET A 106 -2.49 18.54 0.49
C MET A 106 -3.60 17.54 0.80
N ILE A 107 -3.33 16.24 0.69
CA ILE A 107 -4.31 15.20 1.06
C ILE A 107 -4.73 15.33 2.53
N LYS A 108 -3.79 15.53 3.46
CA LYS A 108 -4.10 15.74 4.89
C LYS A 108 -5.00 16.94 5.11
N SER A 109 -4.72 18.04 4.42
CA SER A 109 -5.52 19.27 4.50
C SER A 109 -6.94 19.05 3.96
N MET A 110 -7.08 18.36 2.82
CA MET A 110 -8.38 18.02 2.24
C MET A 110 -9.14 17.00 3.08
N ALA A 111 -8.47 16.01 3.66
CA ALA A 111 -9.11 14.96 4.45
C ALA A 111 -9.70 15.49 5.77
N ALA A 112 -9.26 16.64 6.26
CA ALA A 112 -9.74 17.20 7.52
C ALA A 112 -11.25 17.51 7.52
N PRO A 113 -11.82 18.23 6.54
CA PRO A 113 -13.27 18.45 6.44
C PRO A 113 -14.03 17.20 5.93
N TYR A 114 -13.41 16.30 5.16
CA TYR A 114 -14.09 15.17 4.52
C TYR A 114 -13.79 13.86 5.26
N THR A 115 -14.33 13.73 6.47
CA THR A 115 -13.98 12.66 7.43
C THR A 115 -14.24 11.24 6.95
N ASN A 116 -15.16 11.02 6.01
CA ASN A 116 -15.48 9.70 5.46
C ASN A 116 -14.76 9.39 4.14
N MET A 117 -14.14 10.41 3.50
CA MET A 117 -13.45 10.22 2.24
C MET A 117 -12.11 9.52 2.43
N LYS A 118 -11.81 8.59 1.54
CA LYS A 118 -10.49 7.96 1.37
C LYS A 118 -9.87 8.35 0.05
N PHE A 119 -8.55 8.33 0.00
CA PHE A 119 -7.80 8.80 -1.15
C PHE A 119 -6.89 7.69 -1.72
N MET A 120 -6.73 7.72 -3.05
CA MET A 120 -5.77 6.91 -3.78
C MET A 120 -4.80 7.85 -4.52
N PRO A 121 -3.69 8.28 -3.89
CA PRO A 121 -2.70 9.14 -4.54
C PRO A 121 -2.05 8.43 -5.72
N THR A 122 -1.92 9.15 -6.82
CA THR A 122 -1.29 8.67 -8.06
C THR A 122 -0.52 9.82 -8.71
N GLY A 123 0.66 9.53 -9.24
CA GLY A 123 1.54 10.54 -9.84
C GLY A 123 2.66 10.99 -8.90
N GLY A 124 3.89 10.55 -9.21
CA GLY A 124 5.09 10.82 -8.42
C GLY A 124 5.30 9.86 -7.25
N ILE A 125 4.42 8.87 -7.05
CA ILE A 125 4.61 7.83 -6.03
C ILE A 125 5.74 6.89 -6.46
N ASN A 126 6.62 6.55 -5.52
CA ASN A 126 7.79 5.70 -5.72
C ASN A 126 8.22 5.04 -4.40
N ALA A 127 9.27 4.19 -4.44
CA ALA A 127 9.76 3.46 -3.27
C ALA A 127 10.17 4.35 -2.08
N LYS A 128 10.56 5.61 -2.32
CA LYS A 128 11.02 6.53 -1.25
C LYS A 128 9.87 7.17 -0.47
N ASN A 129 8.71 7.38 -1.11
CA ASN A 129 7.60 8.11 -0.50
C ASN A 129 6.35 7.25 -0.20
N ILE A 130 6.24 6.04 -0.78
CA ILE A 130 5.04 5.21 -0.65
C ILE A 130 4.64 4.93 0.81
N ASN A 131 5.59 4.63 1.69
CA ASN A 131 5.28 4.33 3.09
C ASN A 131 4.77 5.54 3.86
N SER A 132 5.22 6.75 3.52
CA SER A 132 4.69 7.99 4.12
C SER A 132 3.21 8.18 3.79
N TYR A 133 2.81 7.84 2.55
CA TYR A 133 1.41 7.86 2.16
C TYR A 133 0.60 6.77 2.87
N LEU A 134 1.07 5.52 2.80
CA LEU A 134 0.35 4.37 3.37
C LEU A 134 0.19 4.45 4.90
N ALA A 135 1.08 5.17 5.60
CA ALA A 135 0.95 5.42 7.03
C ALA A 135 -0.21 6.37 7.38
N PHE A 136 -0.78 7.10 6.42
CA PHE A 136 -1.92 7.97 6.69
C PHE A 136 -3.24 7.20 6.54
N PRO A 137 -4.09 7.11 7.59
CA PRO A 137 -5.26 6.21 7.61
C PRO A 137 -6.33 6.49 6.55
N LYS A 138 -6.29 7.67 5.91
CA LYS A 138 -7.19 8.03 4.82
C LYS A 138 -6.69 7.60 3.44
N ILE A 139 -5.52 6.99 3.35
CA ILE A 139 -5.03 6.39 2.11
C ILE A 139 -5.50 4.94 2.03
N LEU A 140 -6.28 4.62 1.00
CA LEU A 140 -6.74 3.27 0.73
C LEU A 140 -5.67 2.44 0.00
N ALA A 141 -5.07 3.04 -1.01
CA ALA A 141 -4.03 2.46 -1.86
C ALA A 141 -3.22 3.57 -2.52
N CYS A 142 -2.07 3.21 -3.11
CA CYS A 142 -1.25 4.13 -3.90
C CYS A 142 -1.11 3.62 -5.33
N GLY A 143 -1.24 4.51 -6.32
CA GLY A 143 -0.95 4.21 -7.71
C GLY A 143 0.47 4.63 -8.08
N GLY A 144 1.28 3.70 -8.57
CA GLY A 144 2.64 3.97 -9.02
C GLY A 144 3.05 3.06 -10.17
N SER A 145 3.99 3.52 -10.98
CA SER A 145 4.49 2.79 -12.16
C SER A 145 6.02 2.70 -12.22
N TRP A 146 6.72 3.03 -11.13
CA TRP A 146 8.19 3.00 -11.12
C TRP A 146 8.78 1.60 -11.32
N MET A 147 8.02 0.54 -10.98
CA MET A 147 8.43 -0.85 -11.16
C MET A 147 8.18 -1.37 -12.59
N VAL A 148 7.29 -0.73 -13.37
CA VAL A 148 6.86 -1.17 -14.70
C VAL A 148 6.97 -0.02 -15.72
N LYS A 149 8.18 0.55 -15.82
CA LYS A 149 8.45 1.65 -16.74
C LYS A 149 8.33 1.20 -18.19
N GLY A 150 7.84 2.10 -19.05
CA GLY A 150 7.61 1.80 -20.46
C GLY A 150 8.89 1.44 -21.24
N ASP A 151 10.04 2.00 -20.86
CA ASP A 151 11.35 1.65 -21.43
C ASP A 151 11.74 0.22 -21.12
N LEU A 152 11.50 -0.26 -19.88
CA LEU A 152 11.76 -1.66 -19.51
C LEU A 152 10.83 -2.63 -20.25
N VAL A 153 9.55 -2.25 -20.41
CA VAL A 153 8.58 -3.04 -21.17
C VAL A 153 9.01 -3.14 -22.64
N ALA A 154 9.36 -2.00 -23.25
CA ALA A 154 9.80 -1.94 -24.65
C ALA A 154 11.11 -2.73 -24.90
N ALA A 155 12.00 -2.77 -23.91
CA ALA A 155 13.25 -3.53 -23.98
C ALA A 155 13.08 -5.02 -23.66
N GLY A 156 11.89 -5.48 -23.19
CA GLY A 156 11.66 -6.86 -22.76
C GLY A 156 12.33 -7.24 -21.45
N GLU A 157 12.69 -6.26 -20.61
CA GLU A 157 13.40 -6.42 -19.32
C GLU A 157 12.46 -6.90 -18.20
N PHE A 158 11.75 -8.01 -18.44
CA PHE A 158 10.70 -8.51 -17.52
C PHE A 158 11.27 -9.01 -16.19
N ASP A 159 12.49 -9.56 -16.18
CA ASP A 159 13.15 -9.96 -14.94
C ASP A 159 13.40 -8.73 -14.05
N LYS A 160 13.82 -7.62 -14.65
CA LYS A 160 14.01 -6.36 -13.93
C LYS A 160 12.70 -5.78 -13.39
N ILE A 161 11.60 -5.87 -14.15
CA ILE A 161 10.26 -5.51 -13.68
C ILE A 161 9.86 -6.38 -12.49
N THR A 162 10.15 -7.68 -12.54
CA THR A 162 9.87 -8.61 -11.45
C THR A 162 10.67 -8.25 -10.19
N GLU A 163 11.95 -7.94 -10.30
CA GLU A 163 12.78 -7.50 -9.17
C GLU A 163 12.26 -6.20 -8.55
N LEU A 164 11.98 -5.17 -9.37
CA LEU A 164 11.44 -3.89 -8.89
C LEU A 164 10.07 -4.05 -8.23
N THR A 165 9.25 -4.98 -8.72
CA THR A 165 7.95 -5.29 -8.11
C THR A 165 8.12 -5.98 -6.75
N LYS A 166 9.06 -6.91 -6.62
CA LYS A 166 9.42 -7.52 -5.34
C LYS A 166 9.93 -6.48 -4.35
N GLU A 167 10.83 -5.59 -4.80
CA GLU A 167 11.33 -4.47 -3.99
C GLU A 167 10.19 -3.57 -3.52
N ALA A 168 9.23 -3.23 -4.39
CA ALA A 168 8.08 -2.43 -4.03
C ALA A 168 7.23 -3.09 -2.94
N VAL A 169 6.98 -4.40 -3.04
CA VAL A 169 6.24 -5.18 -2.03
C VAL A 169 7.00 -5.20 -0.71
N MET A 170 8.30 -5.49 -0.73
CA MET A 170 9.14 -5.50 0.48
C MET A 170 9.19 -4.12 1.15
N THR A 171 9.27 -3.05 0.35
CA THR A 171 9.22 -1.68 0.85
C THR A 171 7.88 -1.39 1.55
N MET A 172 6.76 -1.79 0.95
CA MET A 172 5.44 -1.60 1.55
C MET A 172 5.27 -2.40 2.84
N LEU A 173 5.77 -3.63 2.90
CA LEU A 173 5.71 -4.48 4.09
C LEU A 173 6.62 -3.96 5.20
N GLY A 174 7.75 -3.33 4.86
CA GLY A 174 8.63 -2.67 5.81
C GLY A 174 9.12 -3.59 6.91
N PHE A 175 9.56 -4.81 6.57
CA PHE A 175 10.07 -5.75 7.56
C PHE A 175 11.26 -5.19 8.32
N GLU A 176 11.20 -5.27 9.64
CA GLU A 176 12.22 -4.78 10.55
C GLU A 176 12.40 -5.76 11.71
N LEU A 177 13.63 -6.13 12.00
CA LEU A 177 13.94 -6.87 13.22
C LEU A 177 13.66 -5.98 14.44
N LYS A 178 12.71 -6.35 15.27
CA LYS A 178 12.34 -5.60 16.49
C LYS A 178 13.15 -6.02 17.68
N HIS A 179 13.19 -7.33 17.98
CA HIS A 179 14.02 -7.87 19.06
C HIS A 179 14.26 -9.37 18.89
N ILE A 180 15.21 -9.85 19.65
CA ILE A 180 15.49 -11.27 19.87
C ILE A 180 15.08 -11.59 21.31
N GLY A 181 14.14 -12.51 21.47
CA GLY A 181 13.71 -13.01 22.78
C GLY A 181 14.51 -14.25 23.17
N ILE A 182 15.08 -14.22 24.37
CA ILE A 182 15.85 -15.32 24.97
C ILE A 182 15.01 -15.90 26.11
N ASN A 183 14.67 -17.19 26.04
CA ASN A 183 14.00 -17.85 27.14
C ASN A 183 15.00 -18.11 28.28
N CYS A 184 14.66 -17.62 29.49
CA CYS A 184 15.35 -17.91 30.72
C CYS A 184 14.48 -18.83 31.57
N GLU A 185 15.10 -19.52 32.53
CA GLU A 185 14.38 -20.46 33.43
C GLU A 185 13.53 -19.71 34.45
N ASN A 186 13.98 -18.53 34.86
CA ASN A 186 13.33 -17.73 35.90
C ASN A 186 13.69 -16.24 35.77
N GLU A 187 13.12 -15.42 36.66
CA GLU A 187 13.33 -13.97 36.69
C GLU A 187 14.78 -13.58 36.99
N GLU A 188 15.46 -14.31 37.89
CA GLU A 188 16.85 -14.01 38.23
C GLU A 188 17.79 -14.18 37.05
N GLU A 189 17.60 -15.25 36.29
CA GLU A 189 18.35 -15.47 35.04
C GLU A 189 18.04 -14.42 33.98
N ALA A 190 16.78 -14.02 33.84
CA ALA A 190 16.37 -12.96 32.89
C ALA A 190 17.00 -11.61 33.29
N GLU A 191 16.98 -11.25 34.55
CA GLU A 191 17.62 -10.03 35.05
C GLU A 191 19.14 -10.03 34.81
N LYS A 192 19.80 -11.17 35.04
CA LYS A 192 21.23 -11.34 34.77
C LYS A 192 21.57 -11.26 33.31
N THR A 193 20.79 -11.93 32.47
CA THR A 193 20.98 -11.95 31.02
C THR A 193 20.82 -10.54 30.44
N ALA A 194 19.71 -9.86 30.72
CA ALA A 194 19.49 -8.49 30.27
C ALA A 194 20.53 -7.53 30.84
N GLY A 195 20.93 -7.72 32.10
CA GLY A 195 21.98 -6.95 32.78
C GLY A 195 23.35 -7.09 32.10
N THR A 196 23.68 -8.28 31.60
CA THR A 196 24.92 -8.51 30.84
C THR A 196 24.93 -7.71 29.56
N PHE A 197 23.85 -7.77 28.75
CA PHE A 197 23.72 -6.98 27.53
C PHE A 197 23.74 -5.47 27.83
N ALA A 198 23.05 -5.03 28.88
CA ALA A 198 23.03 -3.63 29.29
C ALA A 198 24.44 -3.14 29.63
N SER A 199 25.21 -3.92 30.37
CA SER A 199 26.58 -3.55 30.79
C SER A 199 27.58 -3.55 29.64
N LEU A 200 27.49 -4.54 28.73
CA LEU A 200 28.45 -4.67 27.61
C LEU A 200 28.23 -3.64 26.54
N PHE A 201 26.97 -3.30 26.25
CA PHE A 201 26.61 -2.45 25.10
C PHE A 201 26.07 -1.07 25.49
N GLY A 202 25.99 -0.77 26.81
CA GLY A 202 25.45 0.49 27.29
C GLY A 202 23.93 0.64 27.08
N PHE A 203 23.21 -0.48 27.00
CA PHE A 203 21.77 -0.45 26.81
C PHE A 203 21.04 -0.12 28.11
N GLU A 204 19.95 0.62 28.02
CA GLU A 204 19.06 0.83 29.14
C GLU A 204 18.32 -0.48 29.48
N LYS A 205 18.38 -0.88 30.76
CA LYS A 205 17.64 -2.07 31.22
C LYS A 205 16.26 -1.67 31.70
N LYS A 206 15.21 -2.37 31.21
CA LYS A 206 13.83 -2.13 31.60
C LYS A 206 13.15 -3.46 31.95
N SER A 207 12.79 -3.62 33.24
CA SER A 207 12.06 -4.79 33.69
C SER A 207 10.56 -4.62 33.50
N GLY A 208 9.91 -5.61 32.87
CA GLY A 208 8.47 -5.74 32.70
C GLY A 208 7.93 -6.92 33.52
N ASN A 209 6.65 -7.23 33.34
CA ASN A 209 6.01 -8.31 34.07
C ASN A 209 6.51 -9.71 33.67
N SER A 210 6.64 -9.95 32.36
CA SER A 210 7.00 -11.25 31.76
C SER A 210 8.42 -11.34 31.27
N SER A 211 9.11 -10.21 31.14
CA SER A 211 10.45 -10.13 30.54
C SER A 211 11.23 -8.93 31.02
N VAL A 212 12.54 -8.95 30.76
CA VAL A 212 13.48 -7.85 31.00
C VAL A 212 14.12 -7.47 29.67
N PHE A 213 14.02 -6.21 29.29
CA PHE A 213 14.64 -5.69 28.08
C PHE A 213 16.02 -5.10 28.36
N ALA A 214 16.95 -5.34 27.43
CA ALA A 214 18.17 -4.56 27.29
C ALA A 214 18.08 -3.77 25.98
N GLY A 215 17.88 -2.46 26.09
CA GLY A 215 17.50 -1.60 24.98
C GLY A 215 16.16 -2.02 24.37
N SER A 216 16.05 -1.91 23.05
CA SER A 216 14.90 -2.41 22.27
C SER A 216 15.20 -3.74 21.54
N ALA A 217 16.43 -4.25 21.62
CA ALA A 217 16.92 -5.31 20.77
C ALA A 217 16.93 -6.70 21.43
N VAL A 218 17.07 -6.76 22.75
CA VAL A 218 17.15 -8.03 23.49
C VAL A 218 16.06 -8.07 24.55
N GLU A 219 15.24 -9.12 24.51
CA GLU A 219 14.22 -9.43 25.50
C GLU A 219 14.59 -10.74 26.22
N ALA A 220 14.86 -10.70 27.51
CA ALA A 220 15.07 -11.87 28.34
C ALA A 220 13.73 -12.25 29.03
N MET A 221 13.15 -13.38 28.65
CA MET A 221 11.89 -13.86 29.16
C MET A 221 12.08 -14.42 30.57
N LYS A 222 11.22 -14.05 31.52
CA LYS A 222 11.28 -14.55 32.94
C LYS A 222 10.83 -16.00 33.10
N SER A 223 10.30 -16.59 32.04
CA SER A 223 9.95 -18.01 31.93
C SER A 223 9.97 -18.42 30.45
N PRO A 224 10.15 -19.72 30.16
CA PRO A 224 10.05 -20.19 28.78
C PRO A 224 8.72 -19.80 28.11
N TYR A 225 8.80 -19.23 26.90
CA TYR A 225 7.65 -18.78 26.13
C TYR A 225 7.72 -19.38 24.73
N LEU A 226 7.55 -18.58 23.65
CA LEU A 226 7.57 -19.06 22.26
C LEU A 226 8.92 -19.69 21.90
N GLY A 227 8.86 -20.89 21.29
CA GLY A 227 10.04 -21.64 20.86
C GLY A 227 10.86 -22.23 22.00
N ALA A 228 11.68 -23.24 21.71
CA ALA A 228 12.48 -23.93 22.74
C ALA A 228 13.62 -23.06 23.30
N LYS A 229 14.16 -22.14 22.51
CA LYS A 229 15.30 -21.29 22.91
C LYS A 229 15.00 -19.80 22.93
N GLY A 230 13.79 -19.41 22.50
CA GLY A 230 13.36 -18.03 22.37
C GLY A 230 12.67 -17.75 21.05
N HIS A 231 12.60 -16.49 20.68
CA HIS A 231 11.90 -16.03 19.49
C HIS A 231 12.61 -14.85 18.80
N ILE A 232 12.21 -14.59 17.55
CA ILE A 232 12.60 -13.40 16.81
C ILE A 232 11.33 -12.61 16.52
N ALA A 233 11.29 -11.36 16.93
CA ALA A 233 10.19 -10.46 16.63
C ALA A 233 10.51 -9.65 15.37
N VAL A 234 9.67 -9.78 14.36
CA VAL A 234 9.75 -9.02 13.12
C VAL A 234 8.56 -8.09 13.03
N GLY A 235 8.84 -6.79 12.96
CA GLY A 235 7.83 -5.78 12.70
C GLY A 235 7.50 -5.69 11.21
N THR A 236 6.28 -5.29 10.90
CA THR A 236 5.83 -5.01 9.54
C THR A 236 4.81 -3.88 9.53
N ASN A 237 4.69 -3.18 8.42
CA ASN A 237 3.66 -2.15 8.21
C ASN A 237 2.26 -2.75 8.08
N SER A 238 2.13 -4.04 7.80
CA SER A 238 0.85 -4.74 7.69
C SER A 238 1.00 -6.22 8.02
N VAL A 239 0.47 -6.62 9.18
CA VAL A 239 0.49 -8.03 9.62
C VAL A 239 -0.38 -8.91 8.72
N GLU A 240 -1.49 -8.37 8.20
CA GLU A 240 -2.41 -9.12 7.32
C GLU A 240 -1.79 -9.47 5.96
N ARG A 241 -0.79 -8.71 5.52
CA ARG A 241 -0.12 -8.88 4.22
C ARG A 241 1.26 -9.53 4.33
N ALA A 242 1.78 -9.69 5.54
CA ALA A 242 3.06 -10.30 5.83
C ALA A 242 2.94 -11.83 5.88
#